data_0c73cddb1753042674db36e828af42af
#
_entry.id   0c73cddb1753042674db36e828af42af
#
_cell.length_a   1.000
_cell.length_b   1.000
_cell.length_c   1.000
_cell.angle_alpha   90.00
_cell.angle_beta   90.00
_cell.angle_gamma   90.00
#
_symmetry.space_group_name_H-M   'P 1'
#
loop_
_entity.id
_entity.type
_entity.pdbx_description
1 polymer ?
#
loop_
_entity_poly.entity_id
_entity_poly.type
_entity_poly.pdbx_seq_one_letter_code
_entity_poly.pdbx_strand_id
1 'polypeptide(L)'
;NPYEVRAKAVDSIVSKLELGRALYHMCQRRGFKSGRKDADAGKDLIQFQREKDLLEKNGFKTLGEYYFDLLTKGEKVRKTKFSADDQEVNSSRISYVEEFNFLMKSQNIEKQLADQFFDAIFFQRPLKSQKGSVGKCTLEKTKTRCAVSHPLFEEFRMFQYLNSIKVKERDSDKSIFLSDFPEYYKIAKDKFYRVSAKNFKFIDISKSVNTVAKKNNLFFEFNYNDKYPVVGSPTVSKLIEVFDAQDWEDCKSILQLKYKKQDAKTVDELVDELWHTLFFSGDFVNDITSDKVKNFIRDRYSISEDKVNYYESISLKQGYSSLSKKAIVKILPFLEEKIIYPYAVFFANVDAIIGKEKWNENKQFVQDTIVDIISRYKDEILKIDIVNGLVGDFIKEYDNSNYDYILDETDKKDVLAKIKVFYGKYLWDKMSESEKEVLQKETEITFQQQLQKRRVGGYYLSKPRIDEVIKDFLIQEFKVTKEQADKLYHPSAMDAYPQSQDGFLGLPFTDSIKNPMAMRTLFYLRKLVNT
;
A
#
# COMPACT_ATOMS: atom_id res chain seq x y z
N ASN A 1 -44.46 2.14 -6.57
CA ASN A 1 -43.19 2.04 -5.86
C ASN A 1 -42.73 0.57 -5.81
N PRO A 2 -41.46 0.25 -6.16
CA PRO A 2 -41.01 -1.15 -6.14
C PRO A 2 -41.03 -1.81 -4.76
N TYR A 3 -40.82 -1.08 -3.68
CA TYR A 3 -40.91 -1.60 -2.31
C TYR A 3 -42.36 -1.93 -1.92
N GLU A 4 -43.30 -1.08 -2.30
CA GLU A 4 -44.73 -1.32 -2.12
C GLU A 4 -45.19 -2.61 -2.81
N VAL A 5 -44.76 -2.81 -4.06
CA VAL A 5 -45.08 -4.02 -4.81
C VAL A 5 -44.47 -5.27 -4.17
N ARG A 6 -43.23 -5.18 -3.67
CA ARG A 6 -42.56 -6.27 -2.95
C ARG A 6 -43.32 -6.63 -1.67
N ALA A 7 -43.74 -5.62 -0.90
CA ALA A 7 -44.55 -5.82 0.31
C ALA A 7 -45.93 -6.43 -0.03
N LYS A 8 -46.64 -5.87 -1.01
CA LYS A 8 -47.95 -6.40 -1.47
C LYS A 8 -47.86 -7.86 -1.92
N ALA A 9 -46.76 -8.22 -2.61
CA ALA A 9 -46.56 -9.57 -3.14
C ALA A 9 -46.34 -10.65 -2.06
N VAL A 10 -46.13 -10.25 -0.81
CA VAL A 10 -46.00 -11.18 0.33
C VAL A 10 -47.35 -11.80 0.68
N ASP A 11 -48.42 -10.99 0.74
CA ASP A 11 -49.74 -11.40 1.27
C ASP A 11 -50.81 -11.51 0.18
N SER A 12 -50.59 -11.04 -1.04
CA SER A 12 -51.54 -11.10 -2.13
C SER A 12 -50.90 -11.43 -3.47
N ILE A 13 -51.66 -12.11 -4.34
CA ILE A 13 -51.19 -12.36 -5.71
C ILE A 13 -51.24 -11.04 -6.48
N VAL A 14 -50.07 -10.70 -7.07
CA VAL A 14 -49.89 -9.49 -7.86
C VAL A 14 -49.94 -9.80 -9.36
N SER A 15 -50.15 -8.77 -10.18
CA SER A 15 -50.10 -8.94 -11.63
C SER A 15 -48.68 -9.34 -12.10
N LYS A 16 -48.59 -9.96 -13.29
CA LYS A 16 -47.27 -10.34 -13.89
C LYS A 16 -46.34 -9.14 -14.03
N LEU A 17 -46.88 -7.95 -14.34
CA LEU A 17 -46.12 -6.73 -14.48
C LEU A 17 -45.56 -6.25 -13.12
N GLU A 18 -46.37 -6.30 -12.08
CA GLU A 18 -45.97 -5.97 -10.71
C GLU A 18 -44.88 -6.94 -10.21
N LEU A 19 -45.10 -8.26 -10.40
CA LEU A 19 -44.11 -9.26 -10.03
C LEU A 19 -42.76 -9.02 -10.77
N GLY A 20 -42.84 -8.79 -12.08
CA GLY A 20 -41.66 -8.45 -12.88
C GLY A 20 -40.90 -7.21 -12.36
N ARG A 21 -41.67 -6.19 -11.92
CA ARG A 21 -41.10 -4.98 -11.32
C ARG A 21 -40.40 -5.24 -9.97
N ALA A 22 -41.01 -6.08 -9.13
CA ALA A 22 -40.42 -6.52 -7.86
C ALA A 22 -39.10 -7.27 -8.09
N LEU A 23 -39.11 -8.26 -8.98
CA LEU A 23 -37.94 -9.09 -9.31
C LEU A 23 -36.83 -8.27 -9.97
N TYR A 24 -37.14 -7.35 -10.87
CA TYR A 24 -36.17 -6.44 -11.47
C TYR A 24 -35.51 -5.55 -10.42
N HIS A 25 -36.28 -5.01 -9.49
CA HIS A 25 -35.73 -4.22 -8.38
C HIS A 25 -34.84 -5.04 -7.47
N MET A 26 -35.17 -6.29 -7.17
CA MET A 26 -34.32 -7.21 -6.42
C MET A 26 -32.98 -7.46 -7.17
N CYS A 27 -33.05 -7.70 -8.47
CA CYS A 27 -31.85 -7.88 -9.31
C CYS A 27 -30.89 -6.69 -9.23
N GLN A 28 -31.40 -5.46 -9.19
CA GLN A 28 -30.59 -4.25 -9.05
C GLN A 28 -29.94 -4.10 -7.66
N ARG A 29 -30.51 -4.72 -6.63
CA ARG A 29 -30.14 -4.49 -5.21
C ARG A 29 -29.45 -5.66 -4.54
N ARG A 30 -29.50 -6.86 -5.12
CA ARG A 30 -29.00 -8.11 -4.55
C ARG A 30 -27.53 -8.14 -4.17
N GLY A 31 -26.74 -7.11 -4.53
CA GLY A 31 -25.32 -7.09 -4.31
C GLY A 31 -24.54 -7.99 -5.27
N PHE A 32 -23.22 -7.94 -5.15
CA PHE A 32 -22.27 -8.70 -5.94
C PHE A 32 -21.64 -9.78 -5.06
N LYS A 33 -21.61 -11.04 -5.55
CA LYS A 33 -20.86 -12.11 -4.89
C LYS A 33 -19.42 -12.06 -5.39
N SER A 34 -18.47 -11.73 -4.52
CA SER A 34 -17.06 -11.82 -4.88
C SER A 34 -16.71 -13.30 -5.09
N GLY A 35 -15.92 -13.59 -6.11
CA GLY A 35 -15.48 -14.97 -6.41
C GLY A 35 -14.38 -15.47 -5.49
N ARG A 36 -14.07 -14.74 -4.42
CA ARG A 36 -13.04 -15.09 -3.45
C ARG A 36 -13.64 -15.94 -2.35
N LYS A 37 -12.83 -16.81 -1.74
CA LYS A 37 -13.21 -17.45 -0.47
C LYS A 37 -13.67 -16.33 0.45
N ASP A 38 -14.96 -16.35 0.74
CA ASP A 38 -15.50 -15.41 1.68
C ASP A 38 -14.97 -15.78 3.07
N ALA A 39 -13.90 -15.12 3.48
CA ALA A 39 -13.59 -15.00 4.90
C ALA A 39 -14.80 -14.42 5.67
N ASP A 40 -15.77 -13.94 4.92
CA ASP A 40 -17.00 -13.33 5.38
C ASP A 40 -18.22 -14.26 5.27
N ALA A 41 -18.12 -15.51 4.77
CA ALA A 41 -19.28 -16.42 4.72
C ALA A 41 -19.88 -16.64 6.12
N GLY A 42 -19.05 -16.77 7.14
CA GLY A 42 -19.52 -16.81 8.53
C GLY A 42 -20.09 -15.48 9.02
N LYS A 43 -19.54 -14.36 8.58
CA LYS A 43 -20.04 -13.03 8.93
C LYS A 43 -21.34 -12.71 8.20
N ASP A 44 -21.46 -13.11 6.94
CA ASP A 44 -22.69 -12.97 6.17
C ASP A 44 -23.84 -13.76 6.79
N LEU A 45 -23.58 -14.97 7.28
CA LEU A 45 -24.55 -15.78 8.01
C LEU A 45 -24.97 -15.14 9.34
N ILE A 46 -24.01 -14.65 10.15
CA ILE A 46 -24.30 -13.96 11.41
C ILE A 46 -25.10 -12.67 11.14
N GLN A 47 -24.72 -11.93 10.12
CA GLN A 47 -25.42 -10.71 9.71
C GLN A 47 -26.83 -11.02 9.23
N PHE A 48 -26.99 -12.06 8.41
CA PHE A 48 -28.30 -12.53 7.96
C PHE A 48 -29.19 -12.97 9.14
N GLN A 49 -28.65 -13.70 10.11
CA GLN A 49 -29.42 -14.12 11.28
C GLN A 49 -29.91 -12.91 12.09
N ARG A 50 -29.04 -11.92 12.32
CA ARG A 50 -29.42 -10.67 13.00
C ARG A 50 -30.51 -9.90 12.24
N GLU A 51 -30.42 -9.86 10.92
CA GLU A 51 -31.44 -9.23 10.07
C GLU A 51 -32.77 -9.98 10.18
N LYS A 52 -32.74 -11.30 10.14
CA LYS A 52 -33.93 -12.15 10.26
C LYS A 52 -34.61 -11.97 11.63
N ASP A 53 -33.83 -12.01 12.71
CA ASP A 53 -34.33 -11.78 14.07
C ASP A 53 -35.00 -10.40 14.21
N LEU A 54 -34.45 -9.37 13.54
CA LEU A 54 -35.01 -8.04 13.52
C LEU A 54 -36.36 -7.98 12.75
N LEU A 55 -36.42 -8.58 11.57
CA LEU A 55 -37.63 -8.63 10.78
C LEU A 55 -38.76 -9.34 11.56
N GLU A 56 -38.44 -10.49 12.15
CA GLU A 56 -39.40 -11.27 12.97
C GLU A 56 -39.87 -10.47 14.20
N LYS A 57 -38.99 -9.80 14.92
CA LYS A 57 -39.29 -8.94 16.08
C LYS A 57 -40.25 -7.80 15.70
N ASN A 58 -40.15 -7.28 14.49
CA ASN A 58 -41.00 -6.19 13.99
C ASN A 58 -42.21 -6.68 13.18
N GLY A 59 -42.47 -7.99 13.11
CA GLY A 59 -43.62 -8.58 12.44
C GLY A 59 -43.52 -8.62 10.92
N PHE A 60 -42.33 -8.44 10.34
CA PHE A 60 -42.11 -8.50 8.89
C PHE A 60 -41.62 -9.89 8.47
N LYS A 61 -42.14 -10.38 7.35
CA LYS A 61 -41.72 -11.66 6.75
C LYS A 61 -40.57 -11.48 5.78
N THR A 62 -40.44 -10.28 5.19
CA THR A 62 -39.44 -9.99 4.16
C THR A 62 -38.79 -8.61 4.34
N LEU A 63 -37.60 -8.48 3.77
CA LEU A 63 -36.87 -7.20 3.72
C LEU A 63 -37.65 -6.13 2.93
N GLY A 64 -38.43 -6.54 1.92
CA GLY A 64 -39.27 -5.65 1.12
C GLY A 64 -40.37 -4.97 1.91
N GLU A 65 -41.03 -5.73 2.80
CA GLU A 65 -42.06 -5.19 3.71
C GLU A 65 -41.47 -4.16 4.67
N TYR A 66 -40.34 -4.48 5.29
CA TYR A 66 -39.64 -3.58 6.20
C TYR A 66 -39.25 -2.27 5.52
N TYR A 67 -38.69 -2.34 4.34
CA TYR A 67 -38.28 -1.13 3.60
C TYR A 67 -39.50 -0.31 3.14
N PHE A 68 -40.62 -0.94 2.85
CA PHE A 68 -41.83 -0.22 2.54
C PHE A 68 -42.40 0.48 3.77
N ASP A 69 -42.39 -0.15 4.93
CA ASP A 69 -42.80 0.45 6.20
C ASP A 69 -41.98 1.70 6.53
N LEU A 70 -40.64 1.62 6.39
CA LEU A 70 -39.78 2.78 6.57
C LEU A 70 -40.15 3.94 5.63
N LEU A 71 -40.43 3.65 4.38
CA LEU A 71 -40.85 4.67 3.42
C LEU A 71 -42.19 5.31 3.78
N THR A 72 -43.14 4.52 4.30
CA THR A 72 -44.47 5.06 4.73
C THR A 72 -44.32 5.97 5.96
N LYS A 73 -43.30 5.73 6.78
CA LYS A 73 -42.95 6.58 7.93
C LYS A 73 -42.11 7.81 7.54
N GLY A 74 -41.83 7.99 6.25
CA GLY A 74 -41.01 9.11 5.74
C GLY A 74 -39.49 8.93 5.98
N GLU A 75 -39.06 7.74 6.35
CA GLU A 75 -37.65 7.43 6.60
C GLU A 75 -36.89 7.14 5.31
N LYS A 76 -35.58 7.45 5.30
CA LYS A 76 -34.71 7.19 4.15
C LYS A 76 -34.29 5.72 4.11
N VAL A 77 -34.69 5.01 3.09
CA VAL A 77 -34.20 3.65 2.83
C VAL A 77 -32.87 3.69 2.14
N ARG A 78 -31.84 3.18 2.79
CA ARG A 78 -30.52 2.95 2.17
C ARG A 78 -30.48 1.57 1.51
N LYS A 79 -29.75 1.46 0.40
CA LYS A 79 -29.69 0.23 -0.44
C LYS A 79 -29.39 -1.05 0.33
N THR A 80 -28.53 -0.97 1.34
CA THR A 80 -27.92 -2.12 2.01
C THR A 80 -27.93 -2.02 3.52
N LYS A 81 -28.58 -0.98 4.09
CA LYS A 81 -28.58 -0.74 5.53
C LYS A 81 -29.99 -0.54 6.03
N PHE A 82 -30.30 -1.14 7.15
CA PHE A 82 -31.45 -0.81 7.97
C PHE A 82 -31.03 -0.79 9.44
N SER A 83 -31.74 -0.03 10.26
CA SER A 83 -31.41 0.16 11.68
C SER A 83 -32.14 -0.86 12.54
N ALA A 84 -31.45 -1.41 13.52
CA ALA A 84 -31.98 -2.27 14.55
C ALA A 84 -31.43 -1.82 15.90
N ASP A 85 -32.30 -1.32 16.77
CA ASP A 85 -31.93 -0.91 18.13
C ASP A 85 -30.64 -0.06 18.17
N ASP A 86 -30.58 1.02 17.36
CA ASP A 86 -29.43 1.91 17.15
C ASP A 86 -28.19 1.27 16.50
N GLN A 87 -28.25 0.01 16.08
CA GLN A 87 -27.18 -0.65 15.34
C GLN A 87 -27.49 -0.71 13.84
N GLU A 88 -26.60 -0.20 13.02
CA GLU A 88 -26.70 -0.34 11.56
C GLU A 88 -26.38 -1.79 11.15
N VAL A 89 -27.33 -2.47 10.54
CA VAL A 89 -27.15 -3.79 9.94
C VAL A 89 -27.18 -3.64 8.41
N ASN A 90 -26.22 -4.23 7.74
CA ASN A 90 -26.19 -4.26 6.28
C ASN A 90 -26.93 -5.49 5.78
N SER A 91 -27.94 -5.31 4.90
CA SER A 91 -28.58 -6.45 4.24
C SER A 91 -27.61 -7.20 3.34
N SER A 92 -27.65 -8.52 3.42
CA SER A 92 -26.79 -9.41 2.65
C SER A 92 -27.47 -9.91 1.37
N ARG A 93 -26.69 -10.53 0.48
CA ARG A 93 -27.27 -11.22 -0.68
C ARG A 93 -28.21 -12.36 -0.26
N ILE A 94 -27.92 -13.00 0.88
CA ILE A 94 -28.75 -14.09 1.45
C ILE A 94 -30.15 -13.59 1.74
N SER A 95 -30.28 -12.38 2.28
CA SER A 95 -31.59 -11.75 2.56
C SER A 95 -32.44 -11.59 1.32
N TYR A 96 -31.83 -11.22 0.19
CA TYR A 96 -32.57 -11.13 -1.08
C TYR A 96 -32.93 -12.50 -1.66
N VAL A 97 -32.13 -13.54 -1.42
CA VAL A 97 -32.46 -14.91 -1.82
C VAL A 97 -33.63 -15.44 -1.02
N GLU A 98 -33.66 -15.20 0.30
CA GLU A 98 -34.77 -15.59 1.16
C GLU A 98 -36.07 -14.89 0.76
N GLU A 99 -36.03 -13.58 0.55
CA GLU A 99 -37.18 -12.84 0.07
C GLU A 99 -37.65 -13.35 -1.29
N PHE A 100 -36.76 -13.62 -2.23
CA PHE A 100 -37.11 -14.20 -3.52
C PHE A 100 -37.83 -15.54 -3.35
N ASN A 101 -37.26 -16.46 -2.56
CA ASN A 101 -37.90 -17.77 -2.31
C ASN A 101 -39.29 -17.62 -1.68
N PHE A 102 -39.42 -16.67 -0.75
CA PHE A 102 -40.69 -16.36 -0.13
C PHE A 102 -41.71 -15.85 -1.17
N LEU A 103 -41.33 -14.89 -2.02
CA LEU A 103 -42.22 -14.36 -3.07
C LEU A 103 -42.61 -15.43 -4.11
N MET A 104 -41.68 -16.29 -4.54
CA MET A 104 -42.01 -17.37 -5.48
C MET A 104 -43.08 -18.30 -4.91
N LYS A 105 -42.97 -18.61 -3.61
CA LYS A 105 -43.95 -19.45 -2.90
C LYS A 105 -45.30 -18.75 -2.75
N SER A 106 -45.33 -17.50 -2.27
CA SER A 106 -46.58 -16.76 -2.06
C SER A 106 -47.29 -16.41 -3.37
N GLN A 107 -46.59 -16.26 -4.47
CA GLN A 107 -47.14 -16.01 -5.80
C GLN A 107 -47.51 -17.29 -6.58
N ASN A 108 -47.38 -18.48 -5.96
CA ASN A 108 -47.65 -19.77 -6.57
C ASN A 108 -46.91 -20.00 -7.90
N ILE A 109 -45.68 -19.54 -8.00
CA ILE A 109 -44.85 -19.73 -9.20
C ILE A 109 -44.35 -21.17 -9.26
N GLU A 110 -44.53 -21.82 -10.41
CA GLU A 110 -44.06 -23.16 -10.65
C GLU A 110 -42.51 -23.25 -10.46
N LYS A 111 -42.06 -24.32 -9.84
CA LYS A 111 -40.65 -24.51 -9.48
C LYS A 111 -39.70 -24.31 -10.65
N GLN A 112 -40.03 -24.87 -11.83
CA GLN A 112 -39.17 -24.74 -13.02
C GLN A 112 -39.02 -23.27 -13.45
N LEU A 113 -40.09 -22.47 -13.38
CA LEU A 113 -40.07 -21.06 -13.70
C LEU A 113 -39.36 -20.25 -12.60
N ALA A 114 -39.53 -20.62 -11.33
CA ALA A 114 -38.81 -20.00 -10.20
C ALA A 114 -37.30 -20.21 -10.32
N ASP A 115 -36.84 -21.40 -10.70
CA ASP A 115 -35.44 -21.72 -10.94
C ASP A 115 -34.87 -20.87 -12.09
N GLN A 116 -35.62 -20.66 -13.17
CA GLN A 116 -35.21 -19.76 -14.26
C GLN A 116 -35.10 -18.30 -13.81
N PHE A 117 -36.05 -17.83 -13.00
CA PHE A 117 -35.97 -16.48 -12.42
C PHE A 117 -34.81 -16.34 -11.46
N PHE A 118 -34.55 -17.37 -10.65
CA PHE A 118 -33.40 -17.40 -9.75
C PHE A 118 -32.11 -17.25 -10.53
N ASP A 119 -31.91 -18.05 -11.56
CA ASP A 119 -30.73 -17.97 -12.42
C ASP A 119 -30.63 -16.61 -13.10
N ALA A 120 -31.69 -16.06 -13.63
CA ALA A 120 -31.67 -14.74 -14.27
C ALA A 120 -31.32 -13.60 -13.31
N ILE A 121 -31.81 -13.66 -12.06
CA ILE A 121 -31.61 -12.62 -11.05
C ILE A 121 -30.24 -12.77 -10.36
N PHE A 122 -29.91 -13.99 -9.95
CA PHE A 122 -28.74 -14.26 -9.11
C PHE A 122 -27.53 -14.81 -9.88
N PHE A 123 -27.68 -15.10 -11.17
CA PHE A 123 -26.53 -15.47 -11.99
C PHE A 123 -25.49 -14.36 -12.01
N GLN A 124 -24.26 -14.75 -11.87
CA GLN A 124 -23.14 -13.85 -11.96
C GLN A 124 -22.02 -14.53 -12.75
N ARG A 125 -21.59 -13.88 -13.82
CA ARG A 125 -20.45 -14.40 -14.59
C ARG A 125 -19.23 -14.53 -13.68
N PRO A 126 -18.50 -15.64 -13.77
CA PRO A 126 -17.19 -15.72 -13.14
C PRO A 126 -16.32 -14.55 -13.58
N LEU A 127 -15.60 -13.97 -12.64
CA LEU A 127 -14.61 -12.95 -12.97
C LEU A 127 -13.58 -13.56 -13.91
N LYS A 128 -13.29 -12.87 -15.02
CA LYS A 128 -12.19 -13.28 -15.91
C LYS A 128 -10.89 -13.27 -15.12
N SER A 129 -10.01 -14.24 -15.38
CA SER A 129 -8.67 -14.26 -14.79
C SER A 129 -7.97 -12.94 -15.05
N GLN A 130 -7.53 -12.31 -13.98
CA GLN A 130 -6.78 -11.06 -14.06
C GLN A 130 -5.25 -11.29 -14.04
N LYS A 131 -4.78 -12.53 -14.29
CA LYS A 131 -3.34 -12.84 -14.34
C LYS A 131 -2.57 -11.89 -15.26
N GLY A 132 -3.15 -11.53 -16.41
CA GLY A 132 -2.58 -10.57 -17.34
C GLY A 132 -2.75 -9.09 -16.95
N SER A 133 -3.51 -8.75 -15.91
CA SER A 133 -3.79 -7.36 -15.50
C SER A 133 -2.89 -6.85 -14.38
N VAL A 134 -1.99 -7.69 -13.85
CA VAL A 134 -1.02 -7.26 -12.85
C VAL A 134 -0.04 -6.27 -13.48
N GLY A 135 0.04 -5.08 -12.91
CA GLY A 135 0.93 -4.03 -13.38
C GLY A 135 2.41 -4.41 -13.32
N LYS A 136 3.23 -3.68 -14.05
CA LYS A 136 4.69 -3.86 -14.02
C LYS A 136 5.33 -3.17 -12.82
N CYS A 137 6.48 -3.67 -12.40
CA CYS A 137 7.30 -3.10 -11.33
C CYS A 137 7.87 -1.75 -11.75
N THR A 138 7.92 -0.80 -10.83
CA THR A 138 8.50 0.53 -11.08
C THR A 138 10.02 0.50 -11.30
N LEU A 139 10.72 -0.43 -10.64
CA LEU A 139 12.19 -0.59 -10.76
C LEU A 139 12.57 -1.61 -11.85
N GLU A 140 11.86 -2.72 -11.95
CA GLU A 140 12.08 -3.80 -12.94
C GLU A 140 10.92 -3.83 -13.93
N LYS A 141 10.90 -2.95 -14.90
CA LYS A 141 9.77 -2.72 -15.83
C LYS A 141 9.30 -3.94 -16.62
N THR A 142 10.15 -4.96 -16.77
CA THR A 142 9.78 -6.23 -17.44
C THR A 142 9.07 -7.21 -16.50
N LYS A 143 9.17 -7.02 -15.18
CA LYS A 143 8.64 -7.94 -14.16
C LYS A 143 7.29 -7.47 -13.62
N THR A 144 6.42 -8.40 -13.28
CA THR A 144 5.13 -8.13 -12.62
C THR A 144 5.34 -7.76 -11.15
N ARG A 145 4.41 -7.00 -10.61
CA ARG A 145 4.39 -6.59 -9.19
C ARG A 145 4.18 -7.79 -8.27
N CYS A 146 4.81 -7.77 -7.11
CA CYS A 146 4.64 -8.75 -6.04
C CYS A 146 3.32 -8.51 -5.31
N ALA A 147 2.64 -9.57 -4.90
CA ALA A 147 1.43 -9.46 -4.08
C ALA A 147 1.75 -8.92 -2.68
N VAL A 148 0.84 -8.13 -2.12
CA VAL A 148 1.03 -7.52 -0.78
C VAL A 148 0.96 -8.53 0.37
N SER A 149 0.39 -9.72 0.13
CA SER A 149 0.36 -10.83 1.08
C SER A 149 1.49 -11.85 0.88
N HIS A 150 2.42 -11.59 -0.03
CA HIS A 150 3.57 -12.46 -0.21
C HIS A 150 4.52 -12.32 1.01
N PRO A 151 4.99 -13.41 1.65
CA PRO A 151 5.88 -13.34 2.81
C PRO A 151 7.10 -12.45 2.58
N LEU A 152 7.75 -12.56 1.43
CA LEU A 152 8.88 -11.70 1.04
C LEU A 152 8.52 -10.21 1.05
N PHE A 153 7.31 -9.83 0.61
CA PHE A 153 6.88 -8.43 0.64
C PHE A 153 6.50 -7.98 2.07
N GLU A 154 5.92 -8.87 2.87
CA GLU A 154 5.63 -8.57 4.28
C GLU A 154 6.92 -8.32 5.07
N GLU A 155 7.95 -9.13 4.83
CA GLU A 155 9.29 -8.98 5.41
C GLU A 155 9.97 -7.68 4.96
N PHE A 156 9.97 -7.41 3.66
CA PHE A 156 10.46 -6.15 3.10
C PHE A 156 9.78 -4.92 3.73
N ARG A 157 8.45 -4.93 3.84
CA ARG A 157 7.69 -3.82 4.43
C ARG A 157 8.00 -3.66 5.92
N MET A 158 8.15 -4.75 6.63
CA MET A 158 8.54 -4.75 8.05
C MET A 158 9.89 -4.07 8.25
N PHE A 159 10.92 -4.50 7.54
CA PHE A 159 12.25 -3.90 7.66
C PHE A 159 12.29 -2.43 7.20
N GLN A 160 11.59 -2.10 6.11
CA GLN A 160 11.44 -0.72 5.66
C GLN A 160 10.87 0.18 6.77
N TYR A 161 9.88 -0.31 7.50
CA TYR A 161 9.27 0.42 8.60
C TYR A 161 10.18 0.46 9.84
N LEU A 162 10.69 -0.68 10.28
CA LEU A 162 11.55 -0.79 11.47
C LEU A 162 12.79 0.10 11.37
N ASN A 163 13.46 0.10 10.21
CA ASN A 163 14.67 0.90 10.00
C ASN A 163 14.39 2.41 9.95
N SER A 164 13.14 2.83 9.85
CA SER A 164 12.73 4.24 9.90
C SER A 164 12.38 4.73 11.31
N ILE A 165 12.29 3.82 12.30
CA ILE A 165 11.97 4.17 13.69
C ILE A 165 13.18 4.88 14.30
N LYS A 166 12.95 6.10 14.77
CA LYS A 166 13.92 6.86 15.55
C LYS A 166 13.45 6.97 16.99
N VAL A 167 14.41 6.95 17.88
CA VAL A 167 14.20 7.11 19.33
C VAL A 167 15.05 8.24 19.86
N LYS A 168 14.53 8.89 20.90
CA LYS A 168 15.19 9.93 21.65
C LYS A 168 15.11 9.56 23.13
N GLU A 169 16.22 9.55 23.83
CA GLU A 169 16.22 9.40 25.28
C GLU A 169 15.65 10.67 25.93
N ARG A 170 14.99 10.52 27.08
CA ARG A 170 14.25 11.60 27.73
C ARG A 170 15.09 12.86 28.00
N ASP A 171 16.36 12.68 28.30
CA ASP A 171 17.30 13.76 28.67
C ASP A 171 18.27 14.10 27.52
N SER A 172 18.04 13.58 26.32
CA SER A 172 18.88 13.80 25.14
C SER A 172 18.15 14.59 24.08
N ASP A 173 18.82 15.51 23.42
CA ASP A 173 18.29 16.19 22.23
C ASP A 173 18.57 15.42 20.93
N LYS A 174 19.37 14.36 20.99
CA LYS A 174 19.76 13.58 19.84
C LYS A 174 18.77 12.46 19.55
N SER A 175 18.21 12.47 18.34
CA SER A 175 17.40 11.37 17.83
C SER A 175 18.29 10.39 17.06
N ILE A 176 18.25 9.11 17.43
CA ILE A 176 19.02 8.01 16.84
C ILE A 176 18.09 6.92 16.35
N PHE A 177 18.55 6.04 15.47
CA PHE A 177 17.71 4.97 14.96
C PHE A 177 17.54 3.86 16.00
N LEU A 178 16.34 3.28 16.08
CA LEU A 178 16.08 2.13 16.96
C LEU A 178 16.98 0.94 16.58
N SER A 179 17.40 0.85 15.32
CA SER A 179 18.32 -0.17 14.82
C SER A 179 19.70 -0.14 15.50
N ASP A 180 20.10 0.98 16.11
CA ASP A 180 21.36 1.10 16.86
C ASP A 180 21.29 0.41 18.23
N PHE A 181 20.09 -0.02 18.65
CA PHE A 181 19.82 -0.77 19.87
C PHE A 181 19.32 -2.19 19.55
N PRO A 182 20.20 -3.18 19.36
CA PRO A 182 19.83 -4.52 18.88
C PRO A 182 18.75 -5.21 19.68
N GLU A 183 18.77 -5.10 21.02
CA GLU A 183 17.79 -5.69 21.92
C GLU A 183 16.38 -5.10 21.67
N TYR A 184 16.26 -3.78 21.66
CA TYR A 184 14.98 -3.09 21.48
C TYR A 184 14.46 -3.21 20.04
N TYR A 185 15.35 -3.25 19.08
CA TYR A 185 15.02 -3.52 17.68
C TYR A 185 14.40 -4.92 17.51
N LYS A 186 14.98 -5.95 18.18
CA LYS A 186 14.42 -7.30 18.17
C LYS A 186 13.01 -7.35 18.78
N ILE A 187 12.78 -6.67 19.89
CA ILE A 187 11.45 -6.58 20.53
C ILE A 187 10.42 -5.95 19.57
N ALA A 188 10.81 -4.89 18.86
CA ALA A 188 9.96 -4.26 17.87
C ALA A 188 9.67 -5.19 16.68
N LYS A 189 10.70 -5.92 16.18
CA LYS A 189 10.59 -6.90 15.10
C LYS A 189 9.62 -8.03 15.46
N ASP A 190 9.72 -8.58 16.67
CA ASP A 190 8.86 -9.67 17.14
C ASP A 190 7.37 -9.31 17.13
N LYS A 191 7.02 -8.02 17.27
CA LYS A 191 5.63 -7.56 17.21
C LYS A 191 4.99 -7.80 15.84
N PHE A 192 5.76 -7.72 14.77
CA PHE A 192 5.24 -7.94 13.42
C PHE A 192 4.86 -9.38 13.15
N TYR A 193 5.51 -10.33 13.81
CA TYR A 193 5.27 -11.76 13.60
C TYR A 193 4.18 -12.35 14.51
N ARG A 194 3.99 -11.78 15.71
CA ARG A 194 3.04 -12.28 16.70
C ARG A 194 1.62 -11.72 16.57
N VAL A 195 1.43 -10.73 15.74
CA VAL A 195 0.12 -10.10 15.59
C VAL A 195 -0.55 -10.68 14.36
N SER A 196 -1.45 -11.64 14.55
CA SER A 196 -2.38 -12.14 13.53
C SER A 196 -3.38 -11.06 13.07
N ALA A 197 -3.40 -9.91 13.75
CA ALA A 197 -4.29 -8.80 13.47
C ALA A 197 -3.95 -8.09 12.14
N LYS A 198 -4.97 -7.65 11.45
CA LYS A 198 -4.89 -6.92 10.19
C LYS A 198 -4.02 -5.66 10.28
N ASN A 199 -4.14 -4.93 11.37
CA ASN A 199 -3.33 -3.77 11.73
C ASN A 199 -3.23 -3.69 13.26
N PHE A 200 -2.07 -3.24 13.75
CA PHE A 200 -1.89 -2.88 15.15
C PHE A 200 -1.47 -1.40 15.25
N LYS A 201 -1.38 -0.86 16.44
CA LYS A 201 -0.99 0.54 16.64
C LYS A 201 0.46 0.62 17.07
N PHE A 202 1.11 1.74 16.78
CA PHE A 202 2.50 1.96 17.16
C PHE A 202 2.73 1.85 18.67
N ILE A 203 1.72 2.17 19.48
CA ILE A 203 1.76 2.00 20.94
C ILE A 203 2.12 0.57 21.39
N ASP A 204 1.81 -0.44 20.57
CA ASP A 204 2.14 -1.83 20.89
C ASP A 204 3.66 -2.08 20.80
N ILE A 205 4.35 -1.35 19.92
CA ILE A 205 5.81 -1.32 19.82
C ILE A 205 6.39 -0.46 20.95
N SER A 206 5.96 0.80 21.06
CA SER A 206 6.53 1.76 22.02
C SER A 206 6.42 1.28 23.46
N LYS A 207 5.26 0.72 23.86
CA LYS A 207 5.07 0.12 25.18
C LYS A 207 5.98 -1.09 25.41
N SER A 208 6.11 -1.98 24.42
CA SER A 208 6.94 -3.18 24.60
C SER A 208 8.40 -2.85 24.73
N VAL A 209 8.91 -1.94 23.90
CA VAL A 209 10.28 -1.45 23.98
C VAL A 209 10.52 -0.73 25.31
N ASN A 210 9.66 0.22 25.68
CA ASN A 210 9.81 0.97 26.94
C ASN A 210 9.61 0.12 28.19
N THR A 211 8.86 -0.97 28.13
CA THR A 211 8.74 -1.91 29.27
C THR A 211 10.08 -2.58 29.58
N VAL A 212 10.86 -2.93 28.55
CA VAL A 212 12.19 -3.51 28.72
C VAL A 212 13.23 -2.43 29.03
N ALA A 213 13.18 -1.29 28.31
CA ALA A 213 14.09 -0.17 28.51
C ALA A 213 14.06 0.37 29.96
N LYS A 214 12.88 0.41 30.59
CA LYS A 214 12.73 0.82 32.00
C LYS A 214 13.52 -0.06 32.99
N LYS A 215 13.71 -1.34 32.68
CA LYS A 215 14.55 -2.22 33.49
C LYS A 215 16.02 -1.80 33.50
N ASN A 216 16.43 -1.11 32.43
CA ASN A 216 17.77 -0.56 32.26
C ASN A 216 17.82 0.95 32.56
N ASN A 217 16.81 1.49 33.26
CA ASN A 217 16.66 2.92 33.58
C ASN A 217 16.60 3.84 32.34
N LEU A 218 16.17 3.30 31.21
CA LEU A 218 16.01 4.05 29.97
C LEU A 218 14.51 4.31 29.67
N PHE A 219 14.26 5.41 29.00
CA PHE A 219 12.94 5.73 28.46
C PHE A 219 13.10 6.42 27.09
N PHE A 220 12.42 5.87 26.08
CA PHE A 220 12.47 6.36 24.72
C PHE A 220 11.22 7.12 24.30
N GLU A 221 11.40 8.28 23.71
CA GLU A 221 10.41 8.97 22.90
C GLU A 221 10.62 8.58 21.43
N PHE A 222 9.54 8.35 20.70
CA PHE A 222 9.59 7.86 19.34
C PHE A 222 9.16 8.91 18.32
N ASN A 223 9.66 8.80 17.08
CA ASN A 223 9.25 9.66 15.96
C ASN A 223 7.84 9.36 15.42
N TYR A 224 7.19 8.28 15.84
CA TYR A 224 5.82 7.91 15.47
C TYR A 224 4.87 8.16 16.63
N ASN A 225 3.65 8.60 16.28
CA ASN A 225 2.58 8.76 17.26
C ASN A 225 2.03 7.37 17.67
N ASP A 226 1.69 7.18 18.95
CA ASP A 226 1.15 5.95 19.49
C ASP A 226 -0.11 5.44 18.78
N LYS A 227 -0.93 6.33 18.23
CA LYS A 227 -2.14 5.97 17.47
C LYS A 227 -1.87 5.61 16.02
N TYR A 228 -0.62 5.73 15.54
CA TYR A 228 -0.27 5.44 14.16
C TYR A 228 -0.56 3.96 13.81
N PRO A 229 -1.31 3.69 12.74
CA PRO A 229 -1.62 2.31 12.35
C PRO A 229 -0.41 1.65 11.71
N VAL A 230 -0.04 0.48 12.21
CA VAL A 230 1.07 -0.33 11.67
C VAL A 230 0.50 -1.59 11.04
N VAL A 231 0.95 -1.91 9.84
CA VAL A 231 0.56 -3.14 9.15
C VAL A 231 1.54 -4.24 9.51
N GLY A 232 1.05 -5.25 10.21
CA GLY A 232 1.84 -6.44 10.58
C GLY A 232 2.14 -7.36 9.39
N SER A 233 2.63 -8.56 9.68
CA SER A 233 2.95 -9.61 8.72
C SER A 233 1.93 -10.77 8.81
N PRO A 234 0.68 -10.57 8.37
CA PRO A 234 -0.43 -11.50 8.63
C PRO A 234 -0.25 -12.87 7.95
N THR A 235 0.41 -12.93 6.80
CA THR A 235 0.70 -14.20 6.12
C THR A 235 1.78 -14.96 6.87
N VAL A 236 2.87 -14.29 7.20
CA VAL A 236 3.99 -14.86 7.97
C VAL A 236 3.51 -15.35 9.33
N SER A 237 2.73 -14.54 10.06
CA SER A 237 2.18 -14.95 11.39
C SER A 237 1.35 -16.22 11.30
N LYS A 238 0.52 -16.37 10.28
CA LYS A 238 -0.30 -17.57 10.10
C LYS A 238 0.52 -18.79 9.71
N LEU A 239 1.57 -18.62 8.92
CA LEU A 239 2.49 -19.72 8.59
C LEU A 239 3.27 -20.17 9.84
N ILE A 240 3.74 -19.23 10.66
CA ILE A 240 4.35 -19.54 11.98
C ILE A 240 3.41 -20.41 12.82
N GLU A 241 2.11 -20.07 12.86
CA GLU A 241 1.10 -20.82 13.60
C GLU A 241 0.80 -22.21 13.00
N VAL A 242 0.79 -22.34 11.65
CA VAL A 242 0.62 -23.64 10.97
C VAL A 242 1.72 -24.61 11.35
N PHE A 243 2.96 -24.12 11.43
CA PHE A 243 4.14 -24.97 11.66
C PHE A 243 4.59 -25.04 13.13
N ASP A 244 3.86 -24.39 14.06
CA ASP A 244 4.18 -24.29 15.49
C ASP A 244 5.58 -23.73 15.74
N ALA A 245 6.00 -22.79 14.92
CA ALA A 245 7.31 -22.15 15.01
C ALA A 245 7.32 -21.03 16.06
N GLN A 246 8.51 -20.71 16.56
CA GLN A 246 8.70 -19.63 17.53
C GLN A 246 8.73 -18.25 16.85
N ASP A 247 9.38 -18.19 15.70
CA ASP A 247 9.50 -16.99 14.86
C ASP A 247 9.59 -17.36 13.38
N TRP A 248 9.86 -16.39 12.50
CA TRP A 248 9.90 -16.64 11.08
C TRP A 248 11.12 -17.43 10.61
N GLU A 249 12.28 -17.24 11.24
CA GLU A 249 13.49 -18.00 10.89
C GLU A 249 13.37 -19.46 11.32
N ASP A 250 12.80 -19.68 12.50
CA ASP A 250 12.46 -21.03 12.97
C ASP A 250 11.43 -21.68 12.05
N CYS A 251 10.42 -20.94 11.59
CA CYS A 251 9.44 -21.43 10.63
C CYS A 251 10.09 -21.87 9.32
N LYS A 252 11.02 -21.09 8.78
CA LYS A 252 11.77 -21.43 7.56
C LYS A 252 12.58 -22.72 7.75
N SER A 253 13.20 -22.89 8.91
CA SER A 253 13.95 -24.12 9.27
C SER A 253 13.04 -25.33 9.38
N ILE A 254 11.89 -25.18 10.05
CA ILE A 254 10.87 -26.24 10.19
C ILE A 254 10.28 -26.64 8.83
N LEU A 255 10.08 -25.69 7.92
CA LEU A 255 9.60 -25.99 6.57
C LEU A 255 10.50 -26.97 5.84
N GLN A 256 11.82 -26.80 5.91
CA GLN A 256 12.77 -27.75 5.32
C GLN A 256 12.73 -29.11 6.01
N LEU A 257 12.68 -29.14 7.34
CA LEU A 257 12.66 -30.39 8.12
C LEU A 257 11.39 -31.21 7.93
N LYS A 258 10.24 -30.55 7.83
CA LYS A 258 8.94 -31.24 7.67
C LYS A 258 8.58 -31.53 6.21
N TYR A 259 9.39 -31.09 5.24
CA TYR A 259 9.16 -31.33 3.82
C TYR A 259 9.41 -32.81 3.47
N LYS A 260 8.42 -33.46 2.86
CA LYS A 260 8.42 -34.92 2.63
C LYS A 260 9.06 -35.33 1.32
N LYS A 261 9.21 -34.42 0.36
CA LYS A 261 9.70 -34.74 -0.97
C LYS A 261 11.21 -34.61 -1.07
N GLN A 262 11.81 -35.42 -1.95
CA GLN A 262 13.25 -35.46 -2.15
C GLN A 262 13.76 -34.48 -3.23
N ASP A 263 12.88 -33.69 -3.83
CA ASP A 263 13.27 -32.62 -4.74
C ASP A 263 14.00 -31.51 -3.95
N ALA A 264 15.18 -31.12 -4.43
CA ALA A 264 16.03 -30.12 -3.78
C ALA A 264 15.44 -28.70 -3.97
N LYS A 265 14.47 -28.33 -3.14
CA LYS A 265 13.88 -26.98 -3.13
C LYS A 265 14.54 -26.11 -2.08
N THR A 266 14.75 -24.85 -2.45
CA THR A 266 15.14 -23.81 -1.50
C THR A 266 13.98 -23.44 -0.59
N VAL A 267 14.27 -22.87 0.58
CA VAL A 267 13.25 -22.37 1.52
C VAL A 267 12.32 -21.37 0.84
N ASP A 268 12.88 -20.49 0.03
CA ASP A 268 12.11 -19.47 -0.70
C ASP A 268 11.10 -20.12 -1.68
N GLU A 269 11.49 -21.18 -2.36
CA GLU A 269 10.59 -21.94 -3.23
C GLU A 269 9.48 -22.62 -2.45
N LEU A 270 9.78 -23.16 -1.26
CA LEU A 270 8.77 -23.76 -0.39
C LEU A 270 7.77 -22.72 0.11
N VAL A 271 8.26 -21.57 0.54
CA VAL A 271 7.43 -20.42 0.97
C VAL A 271 6.56 -19.92 -0.19
N ASP A 272 7.12 -19.82 -1.38
CA ASP A 272 6.39 -19.42 -2.59
C ASP A 272 5.25 -20.39 -2.92
N GLU A 273 5.47 -21.70 -2.84
CA GLU A 273 4.43 -22.69 -3.11
C GLU A 273 3.29 -22.65 -2.09
N LEU A 274 3.62 -22.50 -0.80
CA LEU A 274 2.64 -22.33 0.25
C LEU A 274 1.79 -21.08 0.01
N TRP A 275 2.44 -19.96 -0.22
CA TRP A 275 1.74 -18.71 -0.52
C TRP A 275 0.89 -18.82 -1.79
N HIS A 276 1.43 -19.37 -2.87
CA HIS A 276 0.73 -19.50 -4.14
C HIS A 276 -0.54 -20.34 -4.02
N THR A 277 -0.47 -21.46 -3.31
CA THR A 277 -1.63 -22.32 -3.08
C THR A 277 -2.75 -21.59 -2.34
N LEU A 278 -2.41 -20.80 -1.30
CA LEU A 278 -3.37 -20.01 -0.56
C LEU A 278 -3.90 -18.79 -1.35
N PHE A 279 -3.02 -18.10 -2.06
CA PHE A 279 -3.38 -16.86 -2.76
C PHE A 279 -4.36 -17.12 -3.92
N PHE A 280 -4.21 -18.23 -4.61
CA PHE A 280 -5.06 -18.62 -5.72
C PHE A 280 -6.18 -19.60 -5.33
N SER A 281 -6.23 -20.04 -4.07
CA SER A 281 -7.35 -20.85 -3.58
C SER A 281 -8.63 -20.01 -3.51
N GLY A 282 -9.76 -20.62 -3.95
CA GLY A 282 -11.07 -19.94 -3.95
C GLY A 282 -11.24 -18.90 -5.06
N ASP A 283 -10.30 -18.80 -5.99
CA ASP A 283 -10.50 -18.07 -7.24
C ASP A 283 -11.24 -19.01 -8.23
N PHE A 284 -12.44 -18.62 -8.65
CA PHE A 284 -13.26 -19.41 -9.60
C PHE A 284 -12.55 -19.73 -10.91
N VAL A 285 -11.45 -19.08 -11.18
CA VAL A 285 -10.69 -19.23 -12.43
C VAL A 285 -9.56 -20.26 -12.33
N ASN A 286 -9.13 -20.64 -11.12
CA ASN A 286 -7.90 -21.42 -10.94
C ASN A 286 -8.10 -22.88 -10.52
N ASP A 287 -9.31 -23.38 -10.39
CA ASP A 287 -9.63 -24.76 -9.99
C ASP A 287 -8.95 -25.26 -8.70
N ILE A 288 -8.45 -24.38 -7.84
CA ILE A 288 -7.87 -24.75 -6.56
C ILE A 288 -8.98 -24.83 -5.53
N THR A 289 -9.57 -26.01 -5.40
CA THR A 289 -10.61 -26.31 -4.42
C THR A 289 -10.03 -26.49 -3.01
N SER A 290 -10.88 -26.43 -2.00
CA SER A 290 -10.53 -26.74 -0.60
C SER A 290 -9.78 -28.07 -0.47
N ASP A 291 -10.25 -29.13 -1.14
CA ASP A 291 -9.62 -30.44 -1.10
C ASP A 291 -8.22 -30.41 -1.73
N LYS A 292 -8.03 -29.70 -2.82
CA LYS A 292 -6.70 -29.52 -3.42
C LYS A 292 -5.73 -28.80 -2.48
N VAL A 293 -6.20 -27.80 -1.74
CA VAL A 293 -5.37 -27.10 -0.72
C VAL A 293 -4.98 -28.05 0.40
N LYS A 294 -5.94 -28.83 0.93
CA LYS A 294 -5.68 -29.81 1.99
C LYS A 294 -4.73 -30.91 1.53
N ASN A 295 -4.95 -31.47 0.35
CA ASN A 295 -4.08 -32.50 -0.21
C ASN A 295 -2.67 -31.96 -0.47
N PHE A 296 -2.54 -30.75 -1.01
CA PHE A 296 -1.24 -30.11 -1.20
C PHE A 296 -0.42 -30.08 0.07
N ILE A 297 -1.00 -29.60 1.19
CA ILE A 297 -0.24 -29.47 2.44
C ILE A 297 0.04 -30.82 3.11
N ARG A 298 -0.92 -31.78 3.06
CA ARG A 298 -0.73 -33.16 3.57
C ARG A 298 0.36 -33.92 2.83
N ASP A 299 0.39 -33.81 1.52
CA ASP A 299 1.32 -34.56 0.68
C ASP A 299 2.76 -34.03 0.78
N ARG A 300 2.90 -32.78 1.20
CA ARG A 300 4.20 -32.12 1.21
C ARG A 300 4.81 -31.96 2.59
N TYR A 301 4.01 -31.89 3.63
CA TYR A 301 4.49 -31.60 4.98
C TYR A 301 3.96 -32.58 6.02
N SER A 302 4.80 -32.91 7.01
CA SER A 302 4.42 -33.73 8.17
C SER A 302 3.83 -32.82 9.26
N ILE A 303 2.53 -32.52 9.16
CA ILE A 303 1.76 -31.72 10.13
C ILE A 303 0.47 -32.43 10.51
N SER A 304 -0.12 -32.05 11.66
CA SER A 304 -1.39 -32.62 12.15
C SER A 304 -2.58 -32.19 11.29
N GLU A 305 -3.67 -32.95 11.36
CA GLU A 305 -4.89 -32.67 10.60
C GLU A 305 -5.52 -31.32 11.01
N ASP A 306 -5.41 -30.93 12.26
CA ASP A 306 -5.87 -29.61 12.73
C ASP A 306 -5.12 -28.47 12.02
N LYS A 307 -3.80 -28.63 11.84
CA LYS A 307 -2.98 -27.67 11.11
C LYS A 307 -3.27 -27.65 9.60
N VAL A 308 -3.62 -28.82 9.03
CA VAL A 308 -4.10 -28.91 7.63
C VAL A 308 -5.39 -28.10 7.47
N ASN A 309 -6.36 -28.27 8.38
CA ASN A 309 -7.61 -27.54 8.36
C ASN A 309 -7.40 -26.03 8.61
N TYR A 310 -6.51 -25.69 9.53
CA TYR A 310 -6.16 -24.29 9.78
C TYR A 310 -5.51 -23.64 8.54
N TYR A 311 -4.54 -24.33 7.91
CA TYR A 311 -3.91 -23.81 6.68
C TYR A 311 -4.94 -23.59 5.57
N GLU A 312 -5.86 -24.53 5.35
CA GLU A 312 -6.92 -24.38 4.36
C GLU A 312 -7.82 -23.18 4.63
N SER A 313 -8.10 -22.91 5.90
CA SER A 313 -8.96 -21.77 6.31
C SER A 313 -8.32 -20.40 6.11
N ILE A 314 -6.99 -20.34 5.85
CA ILE A 314 -6.27 -19.08 5.72
C ILE A 314 -6.76 -18.30 4.48
N SER A 315 -7.26 -17.10 4.72
CA SER A 315 -7.57 -16.13 3.67
C SER A 315 -6.46 -15.08 3.60
N LEU A 316 -5.92 -14.84 2.40
CA LEU A 316 -4.87 -13.88 2.15
C LEU A 316 -5.40 -12.55 1.60
N LYS A 317 -4.79 -11.45 2.03
CA LYS A 317 -5.08 -10.13 1.49
C LYS A 317 -4.74 -10.10 0.00
N GLN A 318 -5.70 -9.69 -0.80
CA GLN A 318 -5.52 -9.49 -2.23
C GLN A 318 -4.94 -8.11 -2.54
N GLY A 319 -4.26 -8.00 -3.68
CA GLY A 319 -3.64 -6.77 -4.15
C GLY A 319 -2.14 -6.93 -4.41
N TYR A 320 -1.58 -5.92 -5.07
CA TYR A 320 -0.17 -5.95 -5.51
C TYR A 320 0.53 -4.69 -5.06
N SER A 321 1.82 -4.82 -4.74
CA SER A 321 2.72 -3.71 -4.41
C SER A 321 3.16 -2.95 -5.67
N SER A 322 4.03 -1.96 -5.53
CA SER A 322 4.70 -1.31 -6.66
C SER A 322 5.93 -2.06 -7.17
N LEU A 323 6.51 -2.94 -6.35
CA LEU A 323 7.75 -3.67 -6.63
C LEU A 323 7.50 -5.12 -7.05
N SER A 324 8.41 -5.67 -7.87
CA SER A 324 8.45 -7.09 -8.18
C SER A 324 9.22 -7.89 -7.12
N LYS A 325 9.03 -9.22 -7.09
CA LYS A 325 9.87 -10.10 -6.27
C LYS A 325 11.36 -9.88 -6.52
N LYS A 326 11.77 -9.77 -7.79
CA LYS A 326 13.18 -9.54 -8.16
C LYS A 326 13.74 -8.27 -7.55
N ALA A 327 12.99 -7.16 -7.58
CA ALA A 327 13.42 -5.90 -6.96
C ALA A 327 13.51 -6.02 -5.43
N ILE A 328 12.53 -6.68 -4.80
CA ILE A 328 12.51 -6.87 -3.35
C ILE A 328 13.70 -7.73 -2.90
N VAL A 329 13.99 -8.85 -3.57
CA VAL A 329 15.14 -9.72 -3.26
C VAL A 329 16.47 -8.96 -3.33
N LYS A 330 16.60 -8.00 -4.23
CA LYS A 330 17.80 -7.16 -4.32
C LYS A 330 17.91 -6.11 -3.21
N ILE A 331 16.78 -5.57 -2.76
CA ILE A 331 16.74 -4.50 -1.75
C ILE A 331 16.81 -5.09 -0.32
N LEU A 332 16.16 -6.23 -0.11
CA LEU A 332 15.95 -6.81 1.22
C LEU A 332 17.25 -7.03 2.01
N PRO A 333 18.37 -7.56 1.45
CA PRO A 333 19.60 -7.75 2.19
C PRO A 333 20.15 -6.46 2.83
N PHE A 334 20.01 -5.32 2.14
CA PHE A 334 20.45 -4.03 2.69
C PHE A 334 19.51 -3.54 3.81
N LEU A 335 18.21 -3.85 3.72
CA LEU A 335 17.29 -3.56 4.81
C LEU A 335 17.56 -4.44 6.04
N GLU A 336 17.96 -5.70 5.86
CA GLU A 336 18.39 -6.61 6.93
C GLU A 336 19.67 -6.14 7.60
N GLU A 337 20.59 -5.53 6.85
CA GLU A 337 21.77 -4.81 7.35
C GLU A 337 21.39 -3.50 8.07
N LYS A 338 20.11 -3.24 8.33
CA LYS A 338 19.54 -2.05 9.00
C LYS A 338 19.70 -0.74 8.22
N ILE A 339 20.03 -0.81 6.94
CA ILE A 339 20.12 0.36 6.07
C ILE A 339 18.70 0.87 5.78
N ILE A 340 18.49 2.18 5.85
CA ILE A 340 17.17 2.78 5.56
C ILE A 340 16.82 2.64 4.08
N TYR A 341 15.53 2.51 3.80
CA TYR A 341 14.99 2.22 2.46
C TYR A 341 15.55 3.07 1.32
N PRO A 342 15.66 4.41 1.40
CA PRO A 342 16.21 5.19 0.29
C PRO A 342 17.62 4.79 -0.12
N TYR A 343 18.49 4.45 0.83
CA TYR A 343 19.85 4.02 0.55
C TYR A 343 19.87 2.57 0.04
N ALA A 344 19.10 1.69 0.68
CA ALA A 344 18.98 0.30 0.26
C ALA A 344 18.55 0.17 -1.21
N VAL A 345 17.67 1.05 -1.69
CA VAL A 345 17.23 1.06 -3.10
C VAL A 345 18.38 1.44 -4.04
N PHE A 346 19.17 2.46 -3.71
CA PHE A 346 20.32 2.84 -4.55
C PHE A 346 21.37 1.72 -4.59
N PHE A 347 21.62 1.03 -3.48
CA PHE A 347 22.60 -0.05 -3.44
C PHE A 347 22.15 -1.32 -4.18
N ALA A 348 20.84 -1.56 -4.22
CA ALA A 348 20.24 -2.83 -4.63
C ALA A 348 20.57 -3.32 -6.05
N ASN A 349 21.07 -2.46 -6.93
CA ASN A 349 21.42 -2.82 -8.29
C ASN A 349 22.84 -2.41 -8.72
N VAL A 350 23.66 -1.92 -7.79
CA VAL A 350 25.03 -1.47 -8.10
C VAL A 350 25.90 -2.65 -8.54
N ASP A 351 25.73 -3.82 -7.92
CA ASP A 351 26.42 -5.05 -8.30
C ASP A 351 26.23 -5.43 -9.78
N ALA A 352 25.04 -5.20 -10.30
CA ALA A 352 24.71 -5.44 -11.71
C ALA A 352 25.26 -4.35 -12.66
N ILE A 353 25.62 -3.18 -12.12
CA ILE A 353 26.16 -2.05 -12.87
C ILE A 353 27.68 -2.16 -12.97
N ILE A 354 28.38 -2.34 -11.85
CA ILE A 354 29.85 -2.36 -11.80
C ILE A 354 30.45 -3.76 -11.92
N GLY A 355 29.63 -4.81 -11.81
CA GLY A 355 30.05 -6.22 -11.76
C GLY A 355 30.23 -6.73 -10.33
N LYS A 356 29.93 -8.01 -10.11
CA LYS A 356 29.94 -8.63 -8.76
C LYS A 356 31.33 -8.61 -8.11
N GLU A 357 32.39 -8.83 -8.87
CA GLU A 357 33.77 -8.84 -8.35
C GLU A 357 34.13 -7.45 -7.80
N LYS A 358 33.99 -6.41 -8.63
CA LYS A 358 34.23 -5.01 -8.21
C LYS A 358 33.33 -4.59 -7.04
N TRP A 359 32.07 -5.04 -7.03
CA TRP A 359 31.17 -4.78 -5.92
C TRP A 359 31.67 -5.38 -4.61
N ASN A 360 32.07 -6.66 -4.61
CA ASN A 360 32.55 -7.33 -3.41
C ASN A 360 33.82 -6.68 -2.85
N GLU A 361 34.72 -6.24 -3.72
CA GLU A 361 35.95 -5.57 -3.33
C GLU A 361 35.75 -4.15 -2.78
N ASN A 362 34.74 -3.44 -3.30
CA ASN A 362 34.52 -2.02 -3.03
C ASN A 362 33.22 -1.71 -2.32
N LYS A 363 32.48 -2.71 -1.79
CA LYS A 363 31.13 -2.54 -1.24
C LYS A 363 31.05 -1.38 -0.25
N GLN A 364 31.94 -1.36 0.76
CA GLN A 364 31.93 -0.34 1.81
C GLN A 364 32.22 1.06 1.23
N PHE A 365 33.23 1.17 0.40
CA PHE A 365 33.60 2.44 -0.24
C PHE A 365 32.45 3.03 -1.07
N VAL A 366 31.76 2.18 -1.87
CA VAL A 366 30.63 2.61 -2.68
C VAL A 366 29.44 3.03 -1.80
N GLN A 367 29.16 2.28 -0.73
CA GLN A 367 28.09 2.62 0.20
C GLN A 367 28.36 3.95 0.89
N ASP A 368 29.56 4.15 1.43
CA ASP A 368 29.93 5.39 2.13
C ASP A 368 29.89 6.60 1.19
N THR A 369 30.41 6.44 -0.04
CA THR A 369 30.39 7.50 -1.04
C THR A 369 28.95 7.88 -1.46
N ILE A 370 28.09 6.89 -1.70
CA ILE A 370 26.67 7.18 -2.06
C ILE A 370 25.94 7.85 -0.89
N VAL A 371 26.19 7.44 0.35
CA VAL A 371 25.62 8.09 1.55
C VAL A 371 26.07 9.55 1.65
N ASP A 372 27.35 9.82 1.42
CA ASP A 372 27.90 11.18 1.41
C ASP A 372 27.30 12.03 0.27
N ILE A 373 27.21 11.48 -0.94
CA ILE A 373 26.53 12.14 -2.08
C ILE A 373 25.09 12.52 -1.71
N ILE A 374 24.32 11.60 -1.11
CA ILE A 374 22.93 11.86 -0.72
C ILE A 374 22.84 12.94 0.37
N SER A 375 23.77 12.95 1.31
CA SER A 375 23.82 13.97 2.37
C SER A 375 24.06 15.36 1.79
N ARG A 376 25.12 15.52 0.98
CA ARG A 376 25.45 16.79 0.31
C ARG A 376 24.33 17.26 -0.62
N TYR A 377 23.72 16.33 -1.36
CA TYR A 377 22.59 16.64 -2.22
C TYR A 377 21.40 17.24 -1.46
N LYS A 378 21.11 16.75 -0.25
CA LYS A 378 20.02 17.31 0.58
C LYS A 378 20.29 18.77 0.95
N ASP A 379 21.53 19.09 1.31
CA ASP A 379 21.92 20.45 1.66
C ASP A 379 21.89 21.37 0.44
N GLU A 380 22.32 20.89 -0.72
CA GLU A 380 22.26 21.63 -1.98
C GLU A 380 20.82 21.92 -2.42
N ILE A 381 19.93 20.93 -2.36
CA ILE A 381 18.49 21.10 -2.68
C ILE A 381 17.85 22.13 -1.73
N LEU A 382 18.18 22.11 -0.46
CA LEU A 382 17.65 23.09 0.50
C LEU A 382 18.07 24.52 0.13
N LYS A 383 19.34 24.72 -0.22
CA LYS A 383 19.85 26.03 -0.71
C LYS A 383 19.11 26.47 -1.98
N ILE A 384 18.90 25.57 -2.94
CA ILE A 384 18.15 25.85 -4.17
C ILE A 384 16.70 26.26 -3.85
N ASP A 385 16.04 25.56 -2.92
CA ASP A 385 14.66 25.86 -2.54
C ASP A 385 14.53 27.22 -1.86
N ILE A 386 15.49 27.61 -1.06
CA ILE A 386 15.56 28.96 -0.44
C ILE A 386 15.63 30.03 -1.53
N VAL A 387 16.59 29.90 -2.45
CA VAL A 387 16.77 30.88 -3.55
C VAL A 387 15.54 30.94 -4.45
N ASN A 388 14.99 29.80 -4.85
CA ASN A 388 13.78 29.76 -5.69
C ASN A 388 12.58 30.37 -4.98
N GLY A 389 12.47 30.18 -3.67
CA GLY A 389 11.45 30.83 -2.85
C GLY A 389 11.59 32.35 -2.83
N LEU A 390 12.81 32.87 -2.65
CA LEU A 390 13.10 34.29 -2.69
C LEU A 390 12.78 34.90 -4.06
N VAL A 391 13.24 34.24 -5.14
CA VAL A 391 12.93 34.68 -6.51
C VAL A 391 11.42 34.71 -6.76
N GLY A 392 10.68 33.69 -6.27
CA GLY A 392 9.23 33.62 -6.43
C GLY A 392 8.49 34.72 -5.66
N ASP A 393 8.94 35.07 -4.47
CA ASP A 393 8.36 36.16 -3.68
C ASP A 393 8.68 37.52 -4.33
N PHE A 394 9.91 37.73 -4.75
CA PHE A 394 10.32 38.96 -5.44
C PHE A 394 9.52 39.20 -6.75
N ILE A 395 9.27 38.17 -7.56
CA ILE A 395 8.49 38.27 -8.79
C ILE A 395 7.03 38.66 -8.52
N LYS A 396 6.47 38.31 -7.38
CA LYS A 396 5.09 38.67 -6.99
C LYS A 396 4.97 40.15 -6.57
N GLU A 397 5.99 40.69 -5.96
CA GLU A 397 5.97 42.02 -5.39
C GLU A 397 6.43 43.11 -6.35
N TYR A 398 7.34 42.80 -7.26
CA TYR A 398 7.99 43.77 -8.14
C TYR A 398 7.65 43.55 -9.62
N ASP A 399 7.41 44.66 -10.34
CA ASP A 399 7.20 44.64 -11.79
C ASP A 399 8.42 44.07 -12.51
N ASN A 400 8.14 43.31 -13.58
CA ASN A 400 9.13 42.56 -14.36
C ASN A 400 10.16 43.40 -15.11
N SER A 401 10.10 44.74 -15.05
CA SER A 401 10.92 45.64 -15.87
C SER A 401 12.31 45.95 -15.29
N ASN A 402 12.53 45.75 -13.99
CA ASN A 402 13.79 46.15 -13.34
C ASN A 402 14.79 44.95 -13.23
N TYR A 403 15.59 44.78 -14.26
CA TYR A 403 16.58 43.67 -14.34
C TYR A 403 17.91 43.96 -13.68
N ASP A 404 18.20 45.23 -13.34
CA ASP A 404 19.45 45.68 -12.73
C ASP A 404 19.28 45.92 -11.23
N TYR A 405 18.28 45.33 -10.63
CA TYR A 405 18.00 45.43 -9.20
C TYR A 405 19.17 44.91 -8.36
N ILE A 406 19.59 45.70 -7.37
CA ILE A 406 20.62 45.31 -6.41
C ILE A 406 19.95 45.18 -5.04
N LEU A 407 20.22 44.09 -4.34
CA LEU A 407 19.65 43.79 -3.03
C LEU A 407 20.01 44.87 -2.02
N ASP A 408 19.00 45.42 -1.36
CA ASP A 408 19.15 46.38 -0.27
C ASP A 408 19.18 45.71 1.11
N GLU A 409 19.26 46.49 2.18
CA GLU A 409 19.30 45.94 3.54
C GLU A 409 17.99 45.31 3.98
N THR A 410 16.88 45.62 3.35
CA THR A 410 15.57 45.00 3.60
C THR A 410 15.54 43.58 2.96
N ASP A 411 15.97 43.50 1.72
CA ASP A 411 16.10 42.21 1.02
C ASP A 411 17.03 41.24 1.76
N LYS A 412 18.14 41.74 2.32
CA LYS A 412 19.06 40.88 3.11
C LYS A 412 18.38 40.36 4.38
N LYS A 413 17.51 41.14 5.01
CA LYS A 413 16.71 40.67 6.15
C LYS A 413 15.71 39.61 5.71
N ASP A 414 15.09 39.76 4.55
CA ASP A 414 14.14 38.78 3.99
C ASP A 414 14.87 37.50 3.61
N VAL A 415 16.07 37.58 3.05
CA VAL A 415 16.94 36.43 2.83
C VAL A 415 17.18 35.68 4.14
N LEU A 416 17.58 36.37 5.19
CA LEU A 416 17.82 35.76 6.50
C LEU A 416 16.54 35.14 7.09
N ALA A 417 15.41 35.84 6.98
CA ALA A 417 14.13 35.30 7.43
C ALA A 417 13.74 34.03 6.68
N LYS A 418 13.93 34.01 5.36
CA LYS A 418 13.65 32.84 4.52
C LYS A 418 14.55 31.65 4.87
N ILE A 419 15.84 31.86 5.07
CA ILE A 419 16.78 30.85 5.54
C ILE A 419 16.29 30.22 6.85
N LYS A 420 15.94 31.05 7.85
CA LYS A 420 15.44 30.58 9.14
C LYS A 420 14.17 29.74 9.03
N VAL A 421 13.25 30.11 8.13
CA VAL A 421 12.02 29.33 7.89
C VAL A 421 12.34 27.97 7.31
N PHE A 422 13.23 27.87 6.33
CA PHE A 422 13.56 26.60 5.68
C PHE A 422 14.38 25.65 6.56
N TYR A 423 15.36 26.17 7.31
CA TYR A 423 16.15 25.36 8.24
C TYR A 423 15.36 25.00 9.51
N GLY A 424 14.41 25.83 9.88
CA GLY A 424 13.68 25.72 11.15
C GLY A 424 14.55 26.13 12.35
N LYS A 425 13.88 26.50 13.45
CA LYS A 425 14.55 27.05 14.64
C LYS A 425 15.65 26.13 15.18
N TYR A 426 15.38 24.82 15.26
CA TYR A 426 16.30 23.85 15.86
C TYR A 426 17.64 23.73 15.12
N LEU A 427 17.62 23.61 13.78
CA LEU A 427 18.85 23.52 12.99
C LEU A 427 19.57 24.86 12.94
N TRP A 428 18.82 25.95 12.82
CA TRP A 428 19.37 27.30 12.83
C TRP A 428 20.11 27.64 14.13
N ASP A 429 19.54 27.31 15.29
CA ASP A 429 20.15 27.59 16.60
C ASP A 429 21.40 26.72 16.86
N LYS A 430 21.57 25.61 16.17
CA LYS A 430 22.77 24.74 16.26
C LYS A 430 23.93 25.19 15.37
N MET A 431 23.68 25.99 14.35
CA MET A 431 24.72 26.52 13.48
C MET A 431 25.58 27.54 14.22
N SER A 432 26.88 27.49 13.96
CA SER A 432 27.80 28.55 14.41
C SER A 432 27.52 29.87 13.68
N GLU A 433 27.88 31.00 14.28
CA GLU A 433 27.68 32.31 13.64
C GLU A 433 28.44 32.40 12.29
N SER A 434 29.61 31.80 12.21
CA SER A 434 30.40 31.74 10.96
C SER A 434 29.67 30.98 9.85
N GLU A 435 29.04 29.85 10.17
CA GLU A 435 28.21 29.07 9.19
C GLU A 435 27.00 29.87 8.75
N LYS A 436 26.33 30.57 9.66
CA LYS A 436 25.18 31.42 9.34
C LYS A 436 25.55 32.56 8.40
N GLU A 437 26.68 33.24 8.66
CA GLU A 437 27.17 34.32 7.80
C GLU A 437 27.55 33.83 6.40
N VAL A 438 28.23 32.71 6.30
CA VAL A 438 28.62 32.10 5.01
C VAL A 438 27.35 31.73 4.22
N LEU A 439 26.40 31.05 4.86
CA LEU A 439 25.15 30.62 4.24
C LEU A 439 24.33 31.81 3.75
N GLN A 440 24.25 32.89 4.56
CA GLN A 440 23.55 34.10 4.17
C GLN A 440 24.19 34.77 2.95
N LYS A 441 25.51 34.97 2.96
CA LYS A 441 26.26 35.58 1.84
C LYS A 441 26.14 34.77 0.55
N GLU A 442 26.29 33.45 0.63
CA GLU A 442 26.12 32.56 -0.54
C GLU A 442 24.70 32.66 -1.12
N THR A 443 23.68 32.70 -0.24
CA THR A 443 22.30 32.84 -0.65
C THR A 443 22.02 34.20 -1.29
N GLU A 444 22.51 35.30 -0.72
CA GLU A 444 22.41 36.66 -1.28
C GLU A 444 23.04 36.75 -2.68
N ILE A 445 24.26 36.25 -2.83
CA ILE A 445 24.96 36.23 -4.13
C ILE A 445 24.17 35.43 -5.17
N THR A 446 23.72 34.23 -4.80
CA THR A 446 23.00 33.36 -5.71
C THR A 446 21.64 33.95 -6.10
N PHE A 447 20.92 34.54 -5.13
CA PHE A 447 19.67 35.21 -5.35
C PHE A 447 19.84 36.43 -6.31
N GLN A 448 20.82 37.28 -6.06
CA GLN A 448 21.18 38.40 -6.93
C GLN A 448 21.46 37.96 -8.36
N GLN A 449 22.24 36.88 -8.53
CA GLN A 449 22.54 36.30 -9.84
C GLN A 449 21.29 35.81 -10.56
N GLN A 450 20.34 35.19 -9.85
CA GLN A 450 19.08 34.71 -10.45
C GLN A 450 18.19 35.88 -10.88
N LEU A 451 18.13 36.98 -10.11
CA LEU A 451 17.42 38.18 -10.51
C LEU A 451 17.98 38.76 -11.82
N GLN A 452 19.28 38.77 -12.02
CA GLN A 452 19.91 39.23 -13.25
C GLN A 452 19.62 38.31 -14.45
N LYS A 453 19.49 37.01 -14.24
CA LYS A 453 19.13 36.03 -15.30
C LYS A 453 17.67 36.13 -15.77
N ARG A 454 16.83 36.92 -15.14
CA ARG A 454 15.42 37.13 -15.56
C ARG A 454 15.29 37.57 -17.02
N ARG A 455 16.25 38.32 -17.56
CA ARG A 455 16.27 38.78 -18.96
C ARG A 455 16.17 37.64 -19.97
N VAL A 456 16.70 36.45 -19.63
CA VAL A 456 16.74 35.26 -20.53
C VAL A 456 15.71 34.19 -20.14
N GLY A 457 14.76 34.51 -19.25
CA GLY A 457 13.70 33.57 -18.86
C GLY A 457 14.12 32.49 -17.85
N GLY A 458 15.35 32.52 -17.37
CA GLY A 458 15.90 31.53 -16.43
C GLY A 458 15.75 31.95 -14.97
N TYR A 459 14.51 32.11 -14.49
CA TYR A 459 14.25 32.64 -13.13
C TYR A 459 14.65 31.70 -12.01
N TYR A 460 14.44 30.40 -12.19
CA TYR A 460 14.61 29.42 -11.14
C TYR A 460 15.83 28.55 -11.36
N LEU A 461 16.51 28.21 -10.27
CA LEU A 461 17.53 27.18 -10.30
C LEU A 461 16.89 25.83 -10.56
N SER A 462 17.46 25.08 -11.49
CA SER A 462 17.07 23.70 -11.71
C SER A 462 17.64 22.83 -10.59
N LYS A 463 16.83 21.89 -10.08
CA LYS A 463 17.30 20.92 -9.10
C LYS A 463 18.03 19.79 -9.85
N PRO A 464 19.29 19.49 -9.51
CA PRO A 464 19.94 18.30 -10.03
C PRO A 464 19.13 17.06 -9.62
N ARG A 465 19.27 15.99 -10.36
CA ARG A 465 18.65 14.71 -10.00
C ARG A 465 19.67 13.87 -9.25
N ILE A 466 19.31 13.40 -8.07
CA ILE A 466 20.20 12.60 -7.22
C ILE A 466 20.69 11.34 -7.92
N ASP A 467 19.86 10.71 -8.73
CA ASP A 467 20.24 9.53 -9.50
C ASP A 467 21.29 9.84 -10.56
N GLU A 468 21.28 11.03 -11.18
CA GLU A 468 22.30 11.43 -12.14
C GLU A 468 23.67 11.65 -11.43
N VAL A 469 23.68 12.28 -10.26
CA VAL A 469 24.92 12.48 -9.48
C VAL A 469 25.54 11.12 -9.08
N ILE A 470 24.70 10.15 -8.64
CA ILE A 470 25.19 8.81 -8.31
C ILE A 470 25.67 8.07 -9.57
N LYS A 471 24.98 8.19 -10.70
CA LYS A 471 25.40 7.60 -11.97
C LYS A 471 26.75 8.16 -12.43
N ASP A 472 26.93 9.47 -12.35
CA ASP A 472 28.18 10.12 -12.71
C ASP A 472 29.34 9.61 -11.85
N PHE A 473 29.14 9.44 -10.54
CA PHE A 473 30.11 8.80 -9.66
C PHE A 473 30.47 7.38 -10.13
N LEU A 474 29.46 6.53 -10.42
CA LEU A 474 29.71 5.16 -10.88
C LEU A 474 30.43 5.13 -12.23
N ILE A 475 30.10 6.03 -13.15
CA ILE A 475 30.76 6.15 -14.45
C ILE A 475 32.22 6.57 -14.28
N GLN A 476 32.49 7.57 -13.46
CA GLN A 476 33.85 8.11 -13.27
C GLN A 476 34.76 7.14 -12.55
N GLU A 477 34.28 6.50 -11.48
CA GLU A 477 35.10 5.63 -10.64
C GLU A 477 35.30 4.24 -11.26
N PHE A 478 34.19 3.61 -11.72
CA PHE A 478 34.24 2.23 -12.20
C PHE A 478 34.34 2.10 -13.72
N LYS A 479 34.39 3.22 -14.46
CA LYS A 479 34.47 3.25 -15.93
C LYS A 479 33.35 2.45 -16.62
N VAL A 480 32.14 2.48 -16.03
CA VAL A 480 30.95 1.86 -16.63
C VAL A 480 30.32 2.76 -17.71
N THR A 481 29.59 2.17 -18.62
CA THR A 481 28.88 2.96 -19.66
C THR A 481 27.64 3.64 -19.07
N LYS A 482 27.18 4.70 -19.72
CA LYS A 482 25.93 5.38 -19.34
C LYS A 482 24.73 4.41 -19.35
N GLU A 483 24.64 3.52 -20.32
CA GLU A 483 23.58 2.50 -20.40
C GLU A 483 23.61 1.51 -19.21
N GLN A 484 24.81 1.21 -18.68
CA GLN A 484 24.94 0.41 -17.46
C GLN A 484 24.49 1.22 -16.24
N ALA A 485 24.92 2.46 -16.11
CA ALA A 485 24.55 3.34 -15.00
C ALA A 485 23.05 3.65 -14.96
N ASP A 486 22.38 3.71 -16.12
CA ASP A 486 20.92 3.92 -16.22
C ASP A 486 20.07 2.77 -15.64
N LYS A 487 20.70 1.65 -15.28
CA LYS A 487 20.06 0.56 -14.52
C LYS A 487 19.97 0.84 -13.01
N LEU A 488 20.50 1.96 -12.53
CA LEU A 488 20.43 2.35 -11.12
C LEU A 488 18.96 2.46 -10.66
N TYR A 489 18.66 1.88 -9.52
CA TYR A 489 17.34 2.02 -8.92
C TYR A 489 17.20 3.37 -8.22
N HIS A 490 16.00 3.95 -8.28
CA HIS A 490 15.68 5.20 -7.60
C HIS A 490 14.50 5.01 -6.64
N PRO A 491 14.59 5.47 -5.36
CA PRO A 491 13.53 5.25 -4.36
C PRO A 491 12.17 5.84 -4.75
N SER A 492 12.18 6.95 -5.50
CA SER A 492 10.97 7.62 -6.00
C SER A 492 10.62 7.20 -7.43
N ALA A 493 11.14 6.05 -7.92
CA ALA A 493 10.76 5.57 -9.25
C ALA A 493 9.26 5.29 -9.32
N MET A 494 8.60 6.00 -10.19
CA MET A 494 7.18 5.87 -10.46
C MET A 494 6.99 5.60 -11.94
N ASP A 495 5.85 5.01 -12.30
CA ASP A 495 5.46 4.93 -13.71
C ASP A 495 5.24 6.36 -14.21
N ALA A 496 6.19 6.88 -14.99
CA ALA A 496 6.10 8.20 -15.55
C ALA A 496 5.38 8.16 -16.90
N TYR A 497 4.51 9.12 -17.12
CA TYR A 497 4.01 9.38 -18.47
C TYR A 497 5.12 10.00 -19.30
N PRO A 498 5.26 9.61 -20.59
CA PRO A 498 6.17 10.29 -21.49
C PRO A 498 5.88 11.79 -21.49
N GLN A 499 6.87 12.61 -21.20
CA GLN A 499 6.72 14.06 -21.33
C GLN A 499 6.54 14.40 -22.82
N SER A 500 5.54 15.21 -23.13
CA SER A 500 5.43 15.81 -24.44
C SER A 500 6.42 16.96 -24.58
N GLN A 501 7.02 17.10 -25.75
CA GLN A 501 7.96 18.20 -26.03
C GLN A 501 7.27 19.57 -26.09
N ASP A 502 5.94 19.60 -26.24
CA ASP A 502 5.14 20.80 -26.52
C ASP A 502 4.30 21.29 -25.32
N GLY A 503 4.61 20.86 -24.10
CA GLY A 503 3.85 21.26 -22.90
C GLY A 503 2.49 20.56 -22.74
N PHE A 504 2.11 19.67 -23.64
CA PHE A 504 0.89 18.86 -23.54
C PHE A 504 1.12 17.58 -22.73
N LEU A 505 0.08 17.00 -22.16
CA LEU A 505 0.15 15.69 -21.54
C LEU A 505 0.48 14.61 -22.57
N GLY A 506 1.52 13.83 -22.33
CA GLY A 506 1.89 12.68 -23.13
C GLY A 506 0.86 11.54 -23.07
N LEU A 507 1.05 10.51 -23.91
CA LEU A 507 0.19 9.32 -23.88
C LEU A 507 0.35 8.56 -22.56
N PRO A 508 -0.76 8.08 -21.96
CA PRO A 508 -0.68 7.20 -20.80
C PRO A 508 0.16 5.96 -21.09
N PHE A 509 1.00 5.57 -20.14
CA PHE A 509 1.80 4.35 -20.27
C PHE A 509 0.89 3.12 -20.12
N THR A 510 0.57 2.48 -21.24
CA THR A 510 -0.45 1.43 -21.32
C THR A 510 -0.11 0.17 -20.52
N ASP A 511 1.18 -0.09 -20.23
CA ASP A 511 1.63 -1.25 -19.49
C ASP A 511 1.55 -1.07 -17.95
N SER A 512 1.40 0.15 -17.45
CA SER A 512 1.32 0.43 -16.01
C SER A 512 -0.07 0.12 -15.43
N ILE A 513 -1.11 0.33 -16.21
CA ILE A 513 -2.51 0.13 -15.79
C ILE A 513 -3.22 -0.73 -16.82
N LYS A 514 -3.49 -1.99 -16.47
CA LYS A 514 -4.22 -2.93 -17.35
C LYS A 514 -5.73 -2.94 -17.11
N ASN A 515 -6.28 -1.92 -16.44
CA ASN A 515 -7.72 -1.75 -16.31
C ASN A 515 -8.23 -0.90 -17.49
N PRO A 516 -9.03 -1.48 -18.43
CA PRO A 516 -9.52 -0.76 -19.60
C PRO A 516 -10.36 0.48 -19.27
N MET A 517 -11.12 0.45 -18.17
CA MET A 517 -11.93 1.59 -17.74
C MET A 517 -11.04 2.73 -17.23
N ALA A 518 -10.07 2.42 -16.39
CA ALA A 518 -9.11 3.42 -15.90
C ALA A 518 -8.30 4.02 -17.07
N MET A 519 -7.85 3.19 -18.01
CA MET A 519 -7.15 3.67 -19.21
C MET A 519 -8.02 4.58 -20.06
N ARG A 520 -9.29 4.23 -20.29
CA ARG A 520 -10.22 5.10 -21.02
C ARG A 520 -10.37 6.46 -20.33
N THR A 521 -10.49 6.48 -19.00
CA THR A 521 -10.57 7.72 -18.21
C THR A 521 -9.30 8.57 -18.37
N LEU A 522 -8.11 7.96 -18.34
CA LEU A 522 -6.85 8.66 -18.51
C LEU A 522 -6.71 9.26 -19.94
N PHE A 523 -7.08 8.51 -20.98
CA PHE A 523 -7.09 9.02 -22.34
C PHE A 523 -8.07 10.17 -22.51
N TYR A 524 -9.25 10.09 -21.87
CA TYR A 524 -10.24 11.16 -21.92
C TYR A 524 -9.76 12.40 -21.16
N LEU A 525 -9.19 12.23 -19.96
CA LEU A 525 -8.59 13.32 -19.18
C LEU A 525 -7.47 14.02 -19.96
N ARG A 526 -6.57 13.24 -20.60
CA ARG A 526 -5.53 13.78 -21.46
C ARG A 526 -6.11 14.65 -22.57
N LYS A 527 -7.17 14.18 -23.23
CA LYS A 527 -7.85 14.94 -24.28
C LYS A 527 -8.39 16.27 -23.75
N LEU A 528 -9.03 16.26 -22.58
CA LEU A 528 -9.58 17.47 -21.96
C LEU A 528 -8.52 18.49 -21.55
N VAL A 529 -7.36 18.01 -21.06
CA VAL A 529 -6.27 18.90 -20.63
C VAL A 529 -5.50 19.45 -21.81
N ASN A 530 -5.41 18.72 -22.91
CA ASN A 530 -4.68 19.14 -24.11
C ASN A 530 -5.56 19.93 -25.11
N THR A 531 -6.85 20.15 -24.80
CA THR A 531 -7.75 21.00 -25.58
C THR A 531 -7.72 22.42 -25.06
#